data_cb3a0d946f36d1daf1c3440e409b0833
#
_entry.id   cb3a0d946f36d1daf1c3440e409b0833
#
_cell.length_a   1.000
_cell.length_b   1.000
_cell.length_c   1.000
_cell.angle_alpha   90.00
_cell.angle_beta   90.00
_cell.angle_gamma   90.00
#
_symmetry.space_group_name_H-M   'P 1'
#
loop_
_entity.id
_entity.type
_entity.pdbx_description
1 polymer ?
#
loop_
_entity_poly.entity_id
_entity_poly.type
_entity_poly.pdbx_seq_one_letter_code
_entity_poly.pdbx_strand_id
1 'polypeptide(L)'
;MKEKLRIIIEDNTSQKGKVFDYFIQVLIFLSLIAFTVETLPNNSVDTVNILDNFELICVIIFSVEYILRIFVSKNPFKYIFSFYGIIDFLAIFPFYLRGIFDLRALRAFRIFRIFRALKLIRYNKALNRFHIAAKIVKEEIILFLIITFIFIFLASAGIYFFENEAQPKVFASVIHSGWWAVVTLTTVGYGDVYPITTGGKIFTFFILIIGVGIITIPAGLVASALSKAREIEEDNDKNK
;
A
#
# COMPACT_ATOMS: atom_id res chain seq x y z
N MET A 1 -16.35 5.82 -32.84
CA MET A 1 -16.84 5.71 -31.44
C MET A 1 -15.73 5.35 -30.48
N LYS A 2 -14.94 4.31 -30.75
CA LYS A 2 -13.83 3.84 -29.89
C LYS A 2 -12.78 4.95 -29.62
N GLU A 3 -12.38 5.75 -30.60
CA GLU A 3 -11.42 6.85 -30.43
C GLU A 3 -11.94 7.99 -29.53
N LYS A 4 -13.22 8.35 -29.66
CA LYS A 4 -13.83 9.37 -28.78
C LYS A 4 -13.88 8.91 -27.32
N LEU A 5 -14.20 7.63 -27.09
CA LEU A 5 -14.16 7.03 -25.75
C LEU A 5 -12.74 6.97 -25.21
N ARG A 6 -11.76 6.70 -26.07
CA ARG A 6 -10.36 6.66 -25.69
C ARG A 6 -9.85 8.01 -25.17
N ILE A 7 -10.23 9.11 -25.83
CA ILE A 7 -9.87 10.47 -25.39
C ILE A 7 -10.48 10.79 -24.02
N ILE A 8 -11.68 10.26 -23.71
CA ILE A 8 -12.32 10.50 -22.40
C ILE A 8 -11.68 9.66 -21.28
N ILE A 9 -11.24 8.45 -21.61
CA ILE A 9 -10.85 7.44 -20.59
C ILE A 9 -9.33 7.37 -20.39
N GLU A 10 -8.53 7.63 -21.43
CA GLU A 10 -7.06 7.53 -21.39
C GLU A 10 -6.34 8.89 -21.46
N ASP A 11 -7.00 9.94 -21.97
CA ASP A 11 -6.39 11.24 -22.17
C ASP A 11 -6.71 12.22 -21.02
N ASN A 12 -5.82 12.27 -20.04
CA ASN A 12 -5.91 13.16 -18.88
C ASN A 12 -5.62 14.64 -19.25
N THR A 13 -5.35 14.96 -20.51
CA THR A 13 -5.10 16.36 -20.94
C THR A 13 -6.37 17.03 -21.42
N SER A 14 -7.32 16.26 -21.97
CA SER A 14 -8.61 16.76 -22.45
C SER A 14 -9.52 17.19 -21.29
N GLN A 15 -10.34 18.24 -21.49
CA GLN A 15 -11.30 18.69 -20.46
C GLN A 15 -12.28 17.57 -20.06
N LYS A 16 -12.75 16.79 -21.03
CA LYS A 16 -13.68 15.67 -20.76
C LYS A 16 -13.01 14.55 -19.99
N GLY A 17 -11.76 14.23 -20.29
CA GLY A 17 -10.98 13.26 -19.55
C GLY A 17 -10.75 13.70 -18.09
N LYS A 18 -10.40 14.97 -17.88
CA LYS A 18 -10.24 15.52 -16.52
C LYS A 18 -11.53 15.42 -15.70
N VAL A 19 -12.68 15.76 -16.27
CA VAL A 19 -13.98 15.66 -15.59
C VAL A 19 -14.28 14.21 -15.22
N PHE A 20 -14.06 13.27 -16.14
CA PHE A 20 -14.22 11.85 -15.89
C PHE A 20 -13.30 11.37 -14.75
N ASP A 21 -12.03 11.73 -14.81
CA ASP A 21 -11.04 11.36 -13.78
C ASP A 21 -11.42 11.93 -12.41
N TYR A 22 -11.80 13.22 -12.33
CA TYR A 22 -12.26 13.81 -11.07
C TYR A 22 -13.52 13.13 -10.53
N PHE A 23 -14.47 12.80 -11.40
CA PHE A 23 -15.68 12.07 -11.00
C PHE A 23 -15.32 10.71 -10.35
N ILE A 24 -14.46 9.94 -11.01
CA ILE A 24 -14.02 8.64 -10.47
C ILE A 24 -13.24 8.81 -9.16
N GLN A 25 -12.34 9.80 -9.07
CA GLN A 25 -11.58 10.08 -7.84
C GLN A 25 -12.51 10.43 -6.66
N VAL A 26 -13.49 11.31 -6.87
CA VAL A 26 -14.48 11.67 -5.86
C VAL A 26 -15.28 10.44 -5.44
N LEU A 27 -15.71 9.61 -6.39
CA LEU A 27 -16.45 8.40 -6.10
C LEU A 27 -15.63 7.39 -5.28
N ILE A 28 -14.33 7.24 -5.61
CA ILE A 28 -13.41 6.42 -4.81
C ILE A 28 -13.34 6.94 -3.38
N PHE A 29 -13.13 8.25 -3.22
CA PHE A 29 -13.02 8.87 -1.90
C PHE A 29 -14.28 8.68 -1.07
N LEU A 30 -15.45 8.93 -1.66
CA LEU A 30 -16.75 8.71 -1.00
C LEU A 30 -16.95 7.23 -0.65
N SER A 31 -16.51 6.29 -1.51
CA SER A 31 -16.61 4.86 -1.21
C SER A 31 -15.72 4.41 -0.05
N LEU A 32 -14.57 5.06 0.14
CA LEU A 32 -13.69 4.81 1.30
C LEU A 32 -14.31 5.37 2.59
N ILE A 33 -14.94 6.55 2.52
CA ILE A 33 -15.69 7.12 3.66
C ILE A 33 -16.85 6.19 4.02
N ALA A 34 -17.64 5.76 3.03
CA ALA A 34 -18.76 4.84 3.25
C ALA A 34 -18.29 3.53 3.91
N PHE A 35 -17.17 2.96 3.45
CA PHE A 35 -16.55 1.79 4.06
C PHE A 35 -16.14 2.06 5.51
N THR A 36 -15.57 3.24 5.80
CA THR A 36 -15.21 3.62 7.17
C THR A 36 -16.43 3.72 8.08
N VAL A 37 -17.51 4.36 7.59
CA VAL A 37 -18.78 4.45 8.34
C VAL A 37 -19.40 3.08 8.57
N GLU A 38 -19.33 2.16 7.58
CA GLU A 38 -19.83 0.78 7.73
C GLU A 38 -19.15 0.03 8.89
N THR A 39 -17.90 0.36 9.23
CA THR A 39 -17.15 -0.29 10.31
C THR A 39 -17.52 0.23 11.71
N LEU A 40 -18.28 1.32 11.81
CA LEU A 40 -18.68 1.86 13.12
C LEU A 40 -19.60 0.89 13.84
N PRO A 41 -19.41 0.70 15.16
CA PRO A 41 -20.37 -0.06 15.98
C PRO A 41 -21.70 0.72 16.07
N ASN A 42 -22.80 0.00 16.10
CA ASN A 42 -24.15 0.56 16.31
C ASN A 42 -24.74 1.37 15.13
N ASN A 43 -24.38 1.04 13.90
CA ASN A 43 -25.08 1.58 12.73
C ASN A 43 -26.57 1.19 12.77
N SER A 44 -27.45 2.15 12.50
CA SER A 44 -28.88 1.86 12.34
C SER A 44 -29.14 1.01 11.09
N VAL A 45 -30.24 0.29 11.06
CA VAL A 45 -30.64 -0.52 9.90
C VAL A 45 -30.75 0.35 8.64
N ASP A 46 -31.28 1.56 8.77
CA ASP A 46 -31.40 2.51 7.66
C ASP A 46 -30.03 2.94 7.13
N THR A 47 -29.07 3.21 8.04
CA THR A 47 -27.69 3.55 7.65
C THR A 47 -27.05 2.41 6.88
N VAL A 48 -27.19 1.16 7.34
CA VAL A 48 -26.64 -0.02 6.65
C VAL A 48 -27.25 -0.15 5.25
N ASN A 49 -28.57 0.00 5.11
CA ASN A 49 -29.25 -0.07 3.82
C ASN A 49 -28.79 1.03 2.85
N ILE A 50 -28.57 2.25 3.34
CA ILE A 50 -28.06 3.36 2.51
C ILE A 50 -26.63 3.05 2.04
N LEU A 51 -25.76 2.55 2.93
CA LEU A 51 -24.38 2.19 2.60
C LEU A 51 -24.32 1.04 1.61
N ASP A 52 -25.16 0.00 1.76
CA ASP A 52 -25.22 -1.13 0.82
C ASP A 52 -25.70 -0.70 -0.57
N ASN A 53 -26.72 0.18 -0.66
CA ASN A 53 -27.16 0.74 -1.93
C ASN A 53 -26.09 1.62 -2.59
N PHE A 54 -25.40 2.44 -1.81
CA PHE A 54 -24.30 3.26 -2.32
C PHE A 54 -23.14 2.39 -2.80
N GLU A 55 -22.83 1.32 -2.08
CA GLU A 55 -21.83 0.32 -2.48
C GLU A 55 -22.17 -0.31 -3.83
N LEU A 56 -23.43 -0.71 -4.03
CA LEU A 56 -23.92 -1.27 -5.30
C LEU A 56 -23.70 -0.29 -6.45
N ILE A 57 -24.05 0.99 -6.26
CA ILE A 57 -23.85 2.04 -7.27
C ILE A 57 -22.35 2.19 -7.60
N CYS A 58 -21.48 2.26 -6.59
CA CYS A 58 -20.04 2.34 -6.77
C CYS A 58 -19.50 1.15 -7.60
N VAL A 59 -19.92 -0.07 -7.25
CA VAL A 59 -19.46 -1.28 -7.96
C VAL A 59 -19.92 -1.28 -9.41
N ILE A 60 -21.16 -0.88 -9.70
CA ILE A 60 -21.68 -0.78 -11.08
C ILE A 60 -20.82 0.23 -11.87
N ILE A 61 -20.58 1.42 -11.32
CA ILE A 61 -19.80 2.46 -12.01
C ILE A 61 -18.35 1.99 -12.24
N PHE A 62 -17.68 1.41 -11.23
CA PHE A 62 -16.32 0.88 -11.37
C PHE A 62 -16.24 -0.31 -12.34
N SER A 63 -17.29 -1.16 -12.41
CA SER A 63 -17.34 -2.25 -13.37
C SER A 63 -17.48 -1.73 -14.80
N VAL A 64 -18.33 -0.74 -15.02
CA VAL A 64 -18.49 -0.06 -16.32
C VAL A 64 -17.16 0.61 -16.71
N GLU A 65 -16.52 1.34 -15.79
CA GLU A 65 -15.20 1.94 -16.03
C GLU A 65 -14.18 0.88 -16.45
N TYR A 66 -14.08 -0.24 -15.73
CA TYR A 66 -13.13 -1.31 -16.03
C TYR A 66 -13.36 -1.91 -17.42
N ILE A 67 -14.63 -2.24 -17.75
CA ILE A 67 -15.00 -2.76 -19.05
C ILE A 67 -14.67 -1.76 -20.17
N LEU A 68 -14.96 -0.48 -19.97
CA LEU A 68 -14.63 0.57 -20.93
C LEU A 68 -13.13 0.68 -21.16
N ARG A 69 -12.32 0.60 -20.11
CA ARG A 69 -10.85 0.61 -20.20
C ARG A 69 -10.31 -0.60 -20.98
N ILE A 70 -10.85 -1.79 -20.73
CA ILE A 70 -10.51 -3.00 -21.51
C ILE A 70 -10.86 -2.79 -22.98
N PHE A 71 -12.07 -2.28 -23.26
CA PHE A 71 -12.54 -2.06 -24.63
C PHE A 71 -11.71 -1.03 -25.40
N VAL A 72 -11.29 0.04 -24.76
CA VAL A 72 -10.52 1.14 -25.37
C VAL A 72 -9.05 0.77 -25.53
N SER A 73 -8.52 -0.10 -24.68
CA SER A 73 -7.12 -0.54 -24.73
C SER A 73 -6.73 -1.09 -26.10
N LYS A 74 -5.49 -0.80 -26.54
CA LYS A 74 -4.90 -1.38 -27.76
C LYS A 74 -4.73 -2.89 -27.65
N ASN A 75 -4.37 -3.37 -26.45
CA ASN A 75 -4.16 -4.78 -26.13
C ASN A 75 -4.93 -5.16 -24.85
N PRO A 76 -6.19 -5.63 -24.94
CA PRO A 76 -7.05 -5.93 -23.80
C PRO A 76 -6.42 -6.89 -22.79
N PHE A 77 -5.81 -7.99 -23.26
CA PHE A 77 -5.16 -8.96 -22.39
C PHE A 77 -3.99 -8.36 -21.62
N LYS A 78 -3.16 -7.54 -22.29
CA LYS A 78 -2.05 -6.86 -21.62
C LYS A 78 -2.54 -5.87 -20.58
N TYR A 79 -3.69 -5.24 -20.80
CA TYR A 79 -4.31 -4.34 -19.83
C TYR A 79 -4.83 -5.11 -18.60
N ILE A 80 -5.56 -6.20 -18.78
CA ILE A 80 -6.12 -7.00 -17.68
C ILE A 80 -5.01 -7.47 -16.72
N PHE A 81 -3.88 -7.92 -17.24
CA PHE A 81 -2.73 -8.36 -16.44
C PHE A 81 -1.75 -7.24 -16.09
N SER A 82 -2.05 -5.98 -16.42
CA SER A 82 -1.26 -4.84 -15.98
C SER A 82 -1.53 -4.52 -14.51
N PHE A 83 -0.60 -3.80 -13.88
CA PHE A 83 -0.77 -3.33 -12.51
C PHE A 83 -2.10 -2.59 -12.30
N TYR A 84 -2.47 -1.68 -13.21
CA TYR A 84 -3.73 -0.94 -13.12
C TYR A 84 -4.96 -1.80 -13.41
N GLY A 85 -4.86 -2.75 -14.33
CA GLY A 85 -5.97 -3.68 -14.62
C GLY A 85 -6.27 -4.61 -13.46
N ILE A 86 -5.24 -5.09 -12.77
CA ILE A 86 -5.39 -5.91 -11.56
C ILE A 86 -6.03 -5.10 -10.43
N ILE A 87 -5.61 -3.85 -10.22
CA ILE A 87 -6.21 -2.97 -9.20
C ILE A 87 -7.70 -2.73 -9.51
N ASP A 88 -8.05 -2.42 -10.77
CA ASP A 88 -9.43 -2.20 -11.16
C ASP A 88 -10.29 -3.46 -10.93
N PHE A 89 -9.76 -4.64 -11.26
CA PHE A 89 -10.42 -5.91 -11.00
C PHE A 89 -10.61 -6.15 -9.50
N LEU A 90 -9.56 -6.02 -8.70
CA LEU A 90 -9.61 -6.22 -7.24
C LEU A 90 -10.57 -5.24 -6.53
N ALA A 91 -10.77 -4.05 -7.09
CA ALA A 91 -11.70 -3.07 -6.54
C ALA A 91 -13.17 -3.48 -6.63
N ILE A 92 -13.53 -4.32 -7.61
CA ILE A 92 -14.91 -4.78 -7.87
C ILE A 92 -15.12 -6.25 -7.50
N PHE A 93 -14.09 -7.08 -7.59
CA PHE A 93 -14.12 -8.53 -7.42
C PHE A 93 -14.82 -9.00 -6.13
N PRO A 94 -14.58 -8.41 -4.95
CA PRO A 94 -15.21 -8.86 -3.70
C PRO A 94 -16.72 -8.80 -3.71
N PHE A 95 -17.30 -7.87 -4.46
CA PHE A 95 -18.74 -7.74 -4.57
C PHE A 95 -19.35 -8.94 -5.31
N TYR A 96 -18.74 -9.39 -6.40
CA TYR A 96 -19.22 -10.51 -7.20
C TYR A 96 -19.05 -11.86 -6.50
N LEU A 97 -18.17 -11.95 -5.50
CA LEU A 97 -18.04 -13.16 -4.68
C LEU A 97 -19.19 -13.37 -3.70
N ARG A 98 -20.00 -12.33 -3.40
CA ARG A 98 -21.13 -12.40 -2.46
C ARG A 98 -22.18 -13.46 -2.82
N GLY A 99 -22.26 -13.89 -4.10
CA GLY A 99 -23.18 -14.94 -4.54
C GLY A 99 -22.64 -16.36 -4.49
N ILE A 100 -21.34 -16.55 -4.23
CA ILE A 100 -20.65 -17.84 -4.40
C ILE A 100 -20.21 -18.44 -3.05
N PHE A 101 -19.93 -17.60 -2.03
CA PHE A 101 -19.36 -18.03 -0.75
C PHE A 101 -20.29 -17.75 0.44
N ASP A 102 -20.07 -18.52 1.53
CA ASP A 102 -20.81 -18.39 2.79
C ASP A 102 -20.67 -16.99 3.41
N LEU A 103 -21.74 -16.54 4.09
CA LEU A 103 -21.84 -15.20 4.72
C LEU A 103 -20.68 -14.85 5.67
N ARG A 104 -20.02 -15.85 6.27
CA ARG A 104 -18.87 -15.64 7.16
C ARG A 104 -17.60 -15.28 6.40
N ALA A 105 -17.33 -15.95 5.28
CA ALA A 105 -16.20 -15.67 4.39
C ALA A 105 -16.36 -14.29 3.72
N LEU A 106 -17.60 -13.90 3.40
CA LEU A 106 -17.89 -12.60 2.78
C LEU A 106 -17.46 -11.40 3.63
N ARG A 107 -17.51 -11.50 4.95
CA ARG A 107 -17.03 -10.43 5.84
C ARG A 107 -15.52 -10.20 5.68
N ALA A 108 -14.73 -11.26 5.55
CA ALA A 108 -13.29 -11.15 5.33
C ALA A 108 -12.97 -10.52 3.97
N PHE A 109 -13.76 -10.83 2.93
CA PHE A 109 -13.55 -10.26 1.59
C PHE A 109 -13.87 -8.75 1.48
N ARG A 110 -14.60 -8.17 2.45
CA ARG A 110 -14.85 -6.71 2.49
C ARG A 110 -13.55 -5.91 2.58
N ILE A 111 -12.49 -6.47 3.20
CA ILE A 111 -11.18 -5.80 3.30
C ILE A 111 -10.59 -5.47 1.93
N PHE A 112 -10.90 -6.26 0.89
CA PHE A 112 -10.41 -5.99 -0.46
C PHE A 112 -10.94 -4.70 -1.08
N ARG A 113 -12.02 -4.09 -0.50
CA ARG A 113 -12.50 -2.77 -0.92
C ARG A 113 -11.42 -1.69 -0.75
N ILE A 114 -10.42 -1.89 0.13
CA ILE A 114 -9.28 -0.98 0.31
C ILE A 114 -8.47 -0.83 -0.98
N PHE A 115 -8.47 -1.84 -1.88
CA PHE A 115 -7.79 -1.74 -3.16
C PHE A 115 -8.36 -0.65 -4.08
N ARG A 116 -9.59 -0.14 -3.79
CA ARG A 116 -10.13 1.04 -4.47
C ARG A 116 -9.26 2.28 -4.27
N ALA A 117 -8.64 2.42 -3.08
CA ALA A 117 -7.71 3.50 -2.83
C ALA A 117 -6.52 3.49 -3.80
N LEU A 118 -6.06 2.30 -4.20
CA LEU A 118 -4.96 2.16 -5.15
C LEU A 118 -5.33 2.65 -6.56
N LYS A 119 -6.62 2.74 -6.90
CA LYS A 119 -7.07 3.34 -8.17
C LYS A 119 -6.64 4.81 -8.28
N LEU A 120 -6.52 5.55 -7.15
CA LEU A 120 -6.05 6.93 -7.12
C LEU A 120 -4.63 7.08 -7.65
N ILE A 121 -3.82 6.02 -7.59
CA ILE A 121 -2.45 5.98 -8.10
C ILE A 121 -2.40 6.36 -9.60
N ARG A 122 -3.39 5.93 -10.38
CA ARG A 122 -3.45 6.19 -11.83
C ARG A 122 -3.53 7.67 -12.18
N TYR A 123 -4.20 8.45 -11.34
CA TYR A 123 -4.52 9.85 -11.64
C TYR A 123 -3.42 10.84 -11.26
N ASN A 124 -2.36 10.36 -10.64
CA ASN A 124 -1.30 11.24 -10.14
C ASN A 124 -0.03 11.15 -11.00
N LYS A 125 0.28 12.23 -11.75
CA LYS A 125 1.51 12.33 -12.54
C LYS A 125 2.78 12.19 -11.69
N ALA A 126 2.75 12.62 -10.42
CA ALA A 126 3.88 12.49 -9.52
C ALA A 126 4.29 11.03 -9.29
N LEU A 127 3.35 10.07 -9.47
CA LEU A 127 3.67 8.64 -9.34
C LEU A 127 4.54 8.10 -10.47
N ASN A 128 4.53 8.74 -11.64
CA ASN A 128 5.51 8.40 -12.67
C ASN A 128 6.94 8.70 -12.19
N ARG A 129 7.13 9.83 -11.48
CA ARG A 129 8.43 10.16 -10.84
C ARG A 129 8.83 9.13 -9.80
N PHE A 130 7.88 8.69 -8.97
CA PHE A 130 8.12 7.62 -8.01
C PHE A 130 8.51 6.31 -8.68
N HIS A 131 7.88 5.97 -9.81
CA HIS A 131 8.22 4.79 -10.57
C HIS A 131 9.63 4.87 -11.17
N ILE A 132 10.01 6.04 -11.71
CA ILE A 132 11.36 6.28 -12.21
C ILE A 132 12.36 6.22 -11.06
N ALA A 133 12.08 6.90 -9.95
CA ALA A 133 12.93 6.89 -8.76
C ALA A 133 13.11 5.47 -8.20
N ALA A 134 12.03 4.70 -8.08
CA ALA A 134 12.09 3.31 -7.62
C ALA A 134 12.95 2.42 -8.52
N LYS A 135 12.94 2.66 -9.85
CA LYS A 135 13.84 1.95 -10.79
C LYS A 135 15.30 2.33 -10.58
N ILE A 136 15.58 3.62 -10.29
CA ILE A 136 16.93 4.13 -10.10
C ILE A 136 17.58 3.47 -8.87
N VAL A 137 16.83 3.36 -7.75
CA VAL A 137 17.37 2.86 -6.47
C VAL A 137 16.99 1.41 -6.17
N LYS A 138 16.51 0.67 -7.15
CA LYS A 138 16.01 -0.69 -6.91
C LYS A 138 17.05 -1.62 -6.28
N GLU A 139 18.27 -1.59 -6.79
CA GLU A 139 19.35 -2.46 -6.34
C GLU A 139 19.80 -2.09 -4.93
N GLU A 140 19.95 -0.81 -4.65
CA GLU A 140 20.33 -0.29 -3.34
C GLU A 140 19.26 -0.59 -2.28
N ILE A 141 17.97 -0.46 -2.64
CA ILE A 141 16.87 -0.79 -1.73
C ILE A 141 16.84 -2.31 -1.45
N ILE A 142 17.03 -3.16 -2.45
CA ILE A 142 17.09 -4.61 -2.23
C ILE A 142 18.26 -4.97 -1.32
N LEU A 143 19.45 -4.44 -1.58
CA LEU A 143 20.62 -4.66 -0.73
C LEU A 143 20.35 -4.19 0.70
N PHE A 144 19.79 -3.00 0.83
CA PHE A 144 19.42 -2.43 2.13
C PHE A 144 18.43 -3.34 2.90
N LEU A 145 17.38 -3.85 2.24
CA LEU A 145 16.41 -4.75 2.87
C LEU A 145 17.06 -6.06 3.33
N ILE A 146 17.99 -6.61 2.56
CA ILE A 146 18.75 -7.80 2.95
C ILE A 146 19.58 -7.52 4.22
N ILE A 147 20.31 -6.40 4.23
CA ILE A 147 21.13 -5.99 5.39
C ILE A 147 20.22 -5.78 6.62
N THR A 148 19.10 -5.08 6.44
CA THR A 148 18.13 -4.84 7.53
C THR A 148 17.59 -6.16 8.11
N PHE A 149 17.23 -7.12 7.25
CA PHE A 149 16.76 -8.42 7.68
C PHE A 149 17.83 -9.18 8.50
N ILE A 150 19.10 -9.13 8.07
CA ILE A 150 20.22 -9.71 8.81
C ILE A 150 20.35 -9.03 10.18
N PHE A 151 20.28 -7.71 10.26
CA PHE A 151 20.34 -6.98 11.53
C PHE A 151 19.18 -7.28 12.46
N ILE A 152 17.96 -7.39 11.93
CA ILE A 152 16.79 -7.83 12.71
C ILE A 152 17.02 -9.22 13.30
N PHE A 153 17.54 -10.16 12.50
CA PHE A 153 17.84 -11.51 12.97
C PHE A 153 18.92 -11.51 14.07
N LEU A 154 20.03 -10.77 13.87
CA LEU A 154 21.10 -10.66 14.84
C LEU A 154 20.63 -9.99 16.14
N ALA A 155 19.85 -8.92 16.04
CA ALA A 155 19.24 -8.26 17.20
C ALA A 155 18.30 -9.18 17.96
N SER A 156 17.49 -9.95 17.23
CA SER A 156 16.57 -10.93 17.82
C SER A 156 17.30 -12.06 18.56
N ALA A 157 18.33 -12.61 17.93
CA ALA A 157 19.14 -13.68 18.53
C ALA A 157 19.94 -13.16 19.75
N GLY A 158 20.51 -11.96 19.63
CA GLY A 158 21.27 -11.37 20.72
C GLY A 158 20.41 -11.04 21.94
N ILE A 159 19.24 -10.39 21.75
CA ILE A 159 18.38 -10.08 22.88
C ILE A 159 17.79 -11.35 23.50
N TYR A 160 17.46 -12.34 22.69
CA TYR A 160 17.03 -13.65 23.19
C TYR A 160 18.08 -14.25 24.15
N PHE A 161 19.35 -14.21 23.76
CA PHE A 161 20.42 -14.73 24.60
C PHE A 161 20.50 -14.06 25.99
N PHE A 162 20.29 -12.74 26.07
CA PHE A 162 20.37 -11.99 27.32
C PHE A 162 19.09 -12.05 28.16
N GLU A 163 17.91 -12.19 27.54
CA GLU A 163 16.62 -11.98 28.23
C GLU A 163 15.80 -13.27 28.41
N ASN A 164 16.07 -14.34 27.69
CA ASN A 164 15.26 -15.56 27.75
C ASN A 164 15.15 -16.16 29.15
N GLU A 165 16.27 -16.21 29.92
CA GLU A 165 16.23 -16.73 31.29
C GLU A 165 15.43 -15.84 32.24
N ALA A 166 15.56 -14.52 32.09
CA ALA A 166 14.88 -13.55 32.95
C ALA A 166 13.40 -13.34 32.55
N GLN A 167 13.08 -13.48 31.26
CA GLN A 167 11.75 -13.26 30.69
C GLN A 167 11.35 -14.38 29.70
N PRO A 168 11.25 -15.65 30.14
CA PRO A 168 11.04 -16.79 29.24
C PRO A 168 9.71 -16.77 28.47
N LYS A 169 8.70 -16.03 28.94
CA LYS A 169 7.42 -15.86 28.24
C LYS A 169 7.44 -14.77 27.19
N VAL A 170 8.26 -13.75 27.38
CA VAL A 170 8.35 -12.57 26.50
C VAL A 170 9.37 -12.83 25.39
N PHE A 171 10.57 -13.25 25.78
CA PHE A 171 11.64 -13.64 24.86
C PHE A 171 11.72 -15.17 24.71
N ALA A 172 10.57 -15.82 24.41
CA ALA A 172 10.45 -17.27 24.39
C ALA A 172 11.27 -17.97 23.29
N SER A 173 11.59 -17.26 22.22
CA SER A 173 12.40 -17.74 21.10
C SER A 173 12.97 -16.56 20.32
N VAL A 174 13.94 -16.81 19.42
CA VAL A 174 14.45 -15.81 18.48
C VAL A 174 13.32 -15.18 17.65
N ILE A 175 12.31 -15.96 17.25
CA ILE A 175 11.16 -15.47 16.50
C ILE A 175 10.32 -14.48 17.34
N HIS A 176 10.02 -14.82 18.61
CA HIS A 176 9.30 -13.90 19.49
C HIS A 176 10.11 -12.62 19.78
N SER A 177 11.42 -12.77 19.96
CA SER A 177 12.35 -11.64 20.13
C SER A 177 12.42 -10.74 18.88
N GLY A 178 12.06 -11.27 17.71
CA GLY A 178 11.97 -10.53 16.45
C GLY A 178 10.99 -9.36 16.51
N TRP A 179 9.88 -9.48 17.24
CA TRP A 179 8.95 -8.37 17.46
C TRP A 179 9.66 -7.19 18.13
N TRP A 180 10.38 -7.44 19.23
CA TRP A 180 11.15 -6.41 19.90
C TRP A 180 12.21 -5.80 18.98
N ALA A 181 12.93 -6.62 18.20
CA ALA A 181 13.98 -6.14 17.29
C ALA A 181 13.40 -5.22 16.22
N VAL A 182 12.28 -5.60 15.58
CA VAL A 182 11.60 -4.76 14.58
C VAL A 182 11.15 -3.44 15.19
N VAL A 183 10.42 -3.48 16.30
CA VAL A 183 9.87 -2.29 16.97
C VAL A 183 10.98 -1.35 17.46
N THR A 184 12.11 -1.90 17.91
CA THR A 184 13.27 -1.13 18.40
C THR A 184 14.07 -0.54 17.25
N LEU A 185 14.44 -1.34 16.24
CA LEU A 185 15.22 -0.88 15.08
C LEU A 185 14.45 0.13 14.21
N THR A 186 13.13 0.03 14.16
CA THR A 186 12.28 1.01 13.46
C THR A 186 11.92 2.23 14.31
N THR A 187 12.45 2.33 15.54
CA THR A 187 12.21 3.42 16.49
C THR A 187 10.74 3.63 16.88
N VAL A 188 9.89 2.63 16.71
CA VAL A 188 8.47 2.68 17.11
C VAL A 188 8.32 2.63 18.62
N GLY A 189 8.95 1.64 19.31
CA GLY A 189 9.06 1.58 20.75
C GLY A 189 7.73 1.52 21.48
N TYR A 190 6.84 0.57 21.19
CA TYR A 190 5.53 0.43 21.88
C TYR A 190 5.65 0.26 23.41
N GLY A 191 6.80 -0.24 23.91
CA GLY A 191 7.02 -0.47 25.33
C GLY A 191 6.33 -1.72 25.90
N ASP A 192 5.76 -2.54 25.05
CA ASP A 192 5.15 -3.84 25.40
C ASP A 192 6.20 -4.93 25.68
N VAL A 193 7.36 -4.83 25.02
CA VAL A 193 8.50 -5.73 25.15
C VAL A 193 9.78 -4.92 25.29
N TYR A 194 10.55 -5.11 26.37
CA TYR A 194 11.80 -4.40 26.63
C TYR A 194 12.76 -5.25 27.50
N PRO A 195 14.09 -5.03 27.38
CA PRO A 195 15.08 -5.75 28.19
C PRO A 195 15.08 -5.28 29.63
N ILE A 196 15.18 -6.24 30.56
CA ILE A 196 15.28 -5.97 32.00
C ILE A 196 16.68 -6.26 32.55
N THR A 197 17.44 -7.19 31.93
CA THR A 197 18.79 -7.53 32.38
C THR A 197 19.79 -6.42 32.02
N THR A 198 20.85 -6.33 32.79
CA THR A 198 21.96 -5.38 32.50
C THR A 198 22.60 -5.69 31.16
N GLY A 199 22.83 -6.98 30.83
CA GLY A 199 23.39 -7.41 29.56
C GLY A 199 22.49 -7.04 28.37
N GLY A 200 21.17 -7.29 28.48
CA GLY A 200 20.19 -6.89 27.47
C GLY A 200 20.14 -5.39 27.25
N LYS A 201 20.20 -4.57 28.30
CA LYS A 201 20.23 -3.10 28.19
C LYS A 201 21.49 -2.59 27.50
N ILE A 202 22.67 -3.14 27.84
CA ILE A 202 23.92 -2.80 27.16
C ILE A 202 23.89 -3.21 25.71
N PHE A 203 23.44 -4.41 25.39
CA PHE A 203 23.26 -4.89 24.03
C PHE A 203 22.30 -3.97 23.24
N THR A 204 21.16 -3.60 23.85
CA THR A 204 20.18 -2.69 23.26
C THR A 204 20.79 -1.34 22.92
N PHE A 205 21.65 -0.78 23.78
CA PHE A 205 22.35 0.48 23.50
C PHE A 205 23.13 0.43 22.18
N PHE A 206 23.88 -0.66 21.92
CA PHE A 206 24.60 -0.82 20.65
C PHE A 206 23.65 -1.02 19.46
N ILE A 207 22.56 -1.77 19.65
CA ILE A 207 21.53 -1.97 18.62
C ILE A 207 20.87 -0.65 18.24
N LEU A 208 20.61 0.24 19.18
CA LEU A 208 20.02 1.56 18.91
C LEU A 208 20.93 2.45 18.06
N ILE A 209 22.24 2.43 18.29
CA ILE A 209 23.20 3.18 17.46
C ILE A 209 23.13 2.70 16.00
N ILE A 210 23.07 1.39 15.78
CA ILE A 210 22.93 0.80 14.44
C ILE A 210 21.55 1.13 13.85
N GLY A 211 20.49 1.06 14.66
CA GLY A 211 19.11 1.31 14.26
C GLY A 211 18.89 2.69 13.65
N VAL A 212 19.56 3.72 14.17
CA VAL A 212 19.51 5.08 13.58
C VAL A 212 19.98 5.06 12.12
N GLY A 213 21.05 4.33 11.80
CA GLY A 213 21.55 4.17 10.44
C GLY A 213 20.56 3.46 9.52
N ILE A 214 19.89 2.43 10.04
CA ILE A 214 18.90 1.63 9.28
C ILE A 214 17.71 2.45 8.80
N ILE A 215 17.28 3.48 9.53
CA ILE A 215 16.16 4.33 9.10
C ILE A 215 16.61 5.43 8.15
N THR A 216 17.78 5.99 8.39
CA THR A 216 18.26 7.18 7.67
C THR A 216 18.66 6.87 6.22
N ILE A 217 19.24 5.70 5.97
CA ILE A 217 19.77 5.32 4.65
C ILE A 217 18.68 5.27 3.58
N PRO A 218 17.56 4.53 3.74
CA PRO A 218 16.53 4.47 2.69
C PRO A 218 15.88 5.82 2.40
N ALA A 219 15.68 6.64 3.43
CA ALA A 219 15.11 7.97 3.25
C ALA A 219 16.01 8.84 2.36
N GLY A 220 17.34 8.80 2.58
CA GLY A 220 18.32 9.48 1.74
C GLY A 220 18.36 8.96 0.29
N LEU A 221 18.33 7.65 0.11
CA LEU A 221 18.30 7.01 -1.21
C LEU A 221 17.06 7.42 -2.02
N VAL A 222 15.87 7.36 -1.40
CA VAL A 222 14.61 7.74 -2.05
C VAL A 222 14.60 9.24 -2.38
N ALA A 223 15.06 10.10 -1.48
CA ALA A 223 15.14 11.54 -1.73
C ALA A 223 16.06 11.87 -2.91
N SER A 224 17.27 11.28 -2.95
CA SER A 224 18.22 11.43 -4.06
C SER A 224 17.64 10.93 -5.39
N ALA A 225 16.99 9.77 -5.39
CA ALA A 225 16.38 9.21 -6.59
C ALA A 225 15.20 10.04 -7.11
N LEU A 226 14.40 10.63 -6.24
CA LEU A 226 13.30 11.53 -6.62
C LEU A 226 13.84 12.82 -7.26
N SER A 227 14.96 13.36 -6.75
CA SER A 227 15.64 14.51 -7.37
C SER A 227 16.08 14.17 -8.80
N LYS A 228 16.76 13.04 -8.98
CA LYS A 228 17.23 12.57 -10.29
C LYS A 228 16.07 12.25 -11.25
N ALA A 229 14.97 11.69 -10.75
CA ALA A 229 13.78 11.42 -11.54
C ALA A 229 13.11 12.72 -12.03
N ARG A 230 13.18 13.81 -11.24
CA ARG A 230 12.70 15.14 -11.66
C ARG A 230 13.55 15.71 -12.80
N GLU A 231 14.86 15.65 -12.70
CA GLU A 231 15.78 16.10 -13.75
C GLU A 231 15.52 15.38 -15.10
N ILE A 232 15.35 14.06 -15.05
CA ILE A 232 15.01 13.25 -16.24
C ILE A 232 13.67 13.67 -16.85
N GLU A 233 12.65 13.99 -16.04
CA GLU A 233 11.35 14.42 -16.53
C GLU A 233 11.44 15.81 -17.20
N GLU A 234 12.16 16.74 -16.58
CA GLU A 234 12.37 18.11 -17.13
C GLU A 234 13.14 18.09 -18.46
N ASP A 235 14.13 17.23 -18.59
CA ASP A 235 14.90 17.08 -19.85
C ASP A 235 14.06 16.44 -20.96
N ASN A 236 13.21 15.48 -20.63
CA ASN A 236 12.28 14.89 -21.60
C ASN A 236 11.21 15.88 -22.06
N ASP A 237 10.79 16.82 -21.22
CA ASP A 237 9.81 17.85 -21.59
C ASP A 237 10.42 18.98 -22.43
N LYS A 238 11.73 19.29 -22.26
CA LYS A 238 12.46 20.26 -23.10
C LYS A 238 12.75 19.72 -24.51
N ASN A 239 12.82 18.41 -24.67
CA ASN A 239 13.13 17.75 -25.94
C ASN A 239 11.88 17.39 -26.78
N LYS A 240 10.68 17.76 -26.33
CA LYS A 240 9.39 17.63 -27.04
C LYS A 240 8.92 18.95 -27.61
#